data_7a8da6f1dbbca632957779c725fc2e46
#
_entry.id   7a8da6f1dbbca632957779c725fc2e46
#
_cell.length_a   1.000
_cell.length_b   1.000
_cell.length_c   1.000
_cell.angle_alpha   90.00
_cell.angle_beta   90.00
_cell.angle_gamma   90.00
#
_symmetry.space_group_name_H-M   'P 1'
#
loop_
_entity.id
_entity.type
_entity.pdbx_description
1 polymer ?
#
loop_
_entity_poly.entity_id
_entity_poly.type
_entity_poly.pdbx_seq_one_letter_code
_entity_poly.pdbx_strand_id
1 'polypeptide(L)' 'MSSHASVIDAICASYDGLSDTEKKVADFIIQNLEDVASLSVRDIAAQSGTSSATVSRFVRRVGYDRFTDL' A
#
# COMPACT_ATOMS: atom_id res chain seq x y z
N MET A 1 -6.12 12.64 15.27
CA MET A 1 -6.65 11.67 14.32
C MET A 1 -5.50 10.90 13.67
N SER A 2 -5.62 9.61 13.58
CA SER A 2 -4.54 8.79 13.04
C SER A 2 -4.66 8.66 11.52
N SER A 3 -3.60 9.02 10.79
CA SER A 3 -3.55 8.81 9.35
C SER A 3 -3.54 7.32 9.01
N HIS A 4 -3.09 6.46 9.93
CA HIS A 4 -3.10 5.02 9.75
C HIS A 4 -4.52 4.47 9.60
N ALA A 5 -5.47 5.00 10.36
CA ALA A 5 -6.86 4.58 10.26
C ALA A 5 -7.43 4.92 8.88
N SER A 6 -7.09 6.11 8.35
CA SER A 6 -7.55 6.51 7.02
C SER A 6 -6.95 5.63 5.93
N VAL A 7 -5.67 5.26 6.06
CA VAL A 7 -5.01 4.38 5.10
C VAL A 7 -5.66 3.00 5.11
N ILE A 8 -5.89 2.44 6.30
CA ILE A 8 -6.52 1.13 6.44
C ILE A 8 -7.92 1.15 5.83
N ASP A 9 -8.70 2.19 6.10
CA ASP A 9 -10.05 2.31 5.56
C ASP A 9 -10.03 2.36 4.03
N ALA A 10 -9.12 3.13 3.45
CA ALA A 10 -8.99 3.24 2.00
C ALA A 10 -8.60 1.89 1.37
N ILE A 11 -7.67 1.17 2.00
CA ILE A 11 -7.23 -0.12 1.51
C ILE A 11 -8.37 -1.12 1.59
N CYS A 12 -9.08 -1.18 2.72
CA CYS A 12 -10.19 -2.10 2.90
C CYS A 12 -11.32 -1.83 1.91
N ALA A 13 -11.60 -0.57 1.65
CA ALA A 13 -12.65 -0.21 0.70
C ALA A 13 -12.31 -0.64 -0.72
N SER A 14 -11.03 -0.71 -1.06
CA SER A 14 -10.59 -1.08 -2.41
C SER A 14 -10.16 -2.54 -2.53
N TYR A 15 -10.06 -3.26 -1.40
CA TYR A 15 -9.39 -4.56 -1.37
C TYR A 15 -9.97 -5.57 -2.37
N ASP A 16 -11.29 -5.67 -2.44
CA ASP A 16 -11.93 -6.65 -3.32
C ASP A 16 -11.67 -6.39 -4.81
N GLY A 17 -11.37 -5.14 -5.17
CA GLY A 17 -11.05 -4.77 -6.54
C GLY A 17 -9.58 -4.89 -6.89
N LEU A 18 -8.74 -5.28 -5.94
CA LEU A 18 -7.30 -5.38 -6.17
C LEU A 18 -6.95 -6.70 -6.86
N SER A 19 -5.89 -6.67 -7.68
CA SER A 19 -5.32 -7.90 -8.21
C SER A 19 -4.60 -8.67 -7.11
N ASP A 20 -4.22 -9.92 -7.38
CA ASP A 20 -3.51 -10.74 -6.40
C ASP A 20 -2.22 -10.09 -5.94
N THR A 21 -1.46 -9.52 -6.87
CA THR A 21 -0.21 -8.83 -6.52
C THR A 21 -0.45 -7.56 -5.74
N GLU A 22 -1.51 -6.83 -6.07
CA GLU A 22 -1.87 -5.63 -5.32
C GLU A 22 -2.32 -5.98 -3.90
N LYS A 23 -3.00 -7.10 -3.73
CA LYS A 23 -3.39 -7.58 -2.40
C LYS A 23 -2.18 -7.90 -1.54
N LYS A 24 -1.11 -8.42 -2.13
CA LYS A 24 0.14 -8.65 -1.40
C LYS A 24 0.71 -7.34 -0.86
N VAL A 25 0.67 -6.27 -1.66
CA VAL A 25 1.11 -4.95 -1.21
C VAL A 25 0.21 -4.46 -0.08
N ALA A 26 -1.09 -4.60 -0.24
CA ALA A 26 -2.05 -4.17 0.78
C ALA A 26 -1.79 -4.88 2.10
N ASP A 27 -1.65 -6.20 2.07
CA ASP A 27 -1.40 -7.00 3.27
C ASP A 27 -0.10 -6.58 3.96
N PHE A 28 0.96 -6.37 3.17
CA PHE A 28 2.23 -5.93 3.72
C PHE A 28 2.11 -4.58 4.42
N ILE A 29 1.44 -3.62 3.78
CA ILE A 29 1.28 -2.28 4.35
C ILE A 29 0.48 -2.34 5.65
N ILE A 30 -0.61 -3.07 5.67
CA ILE A 30 -1.44 -3.20 6.87
C ILE A 30 -0.64 -3.81 8.03
N GLN A 31 0.19 -4.79 7.75
CA GLN A 31 0.97 -5.47 8.79
C GLN A 31 2.17 -4.65 9.26
N ASN A 32 2.59 -3.62 8.52
CA ASN A 32 3.80 -2.87 8.80
C ASN A 32 3.58 -1.36 8.78
N LEU A 33 2.42 -0.90 9.24
CA LEU A 33 2.04 0.50 9.16
C LEU A 33 3.05 1.45 9.77
N GLU A 34 3.66 1.07 10.88
CA GLU A 34 4.64 1.94 11.54
C GLU A 34 5.93 2.05 10.74
N ASP A 35 6.29 1.00 10.01
CA ASP A 35 7.54 0.97 9.26
C ASP A 35 7.41 1.52 7.85
N VAL A 36 6.20 1.49 7.30
CA VAL A 36 5.94 1.88 5.91
C VAL A 36 6.42 3.30 5.61
N ALA A 37 6.29 4.22 6.55
CA ALA A 37 6.69 5.61 6.34
C ALA A 37 8.19 5.76 6.09
N SER A 38 9.00 4.82 6.56
CA SER A 38 10.45 4.86 6.37
C SER A 38 10.93 4.02 5.20
N LEU A 39 10.02 3.33 4.51
CA LEU A 39 10.35 2.46 3.39
C LEU A 39 10.12 3.17 2.06
N SER A 40 10.95 2.87 1.07
CA SER A 40 10.73 3.34 -0.29
C SER A 40 9.79 2.39 -1.03
N VAL A 41 9.31 2.81 -2.20
CA VAL A 41 8.50 1.96 -3.07
C VAL A 41 9.26 0.66 -3.40
N ARG A 42 10.56 0.75 -3.63
CA ARG A 42 11.39 -0.43 -3.92
C ARG A 42 11.44 -1.39 -2.74
N ASP A 43 11.57 -0.85 -1.53
CA ASP A 43 11.61 -1.67 -0.32
C ASP A 43 10.29 -2.41 -0.14
N ILE A 44 9.19 -1.72 -0.33
CA ILE A 44 7.86 -2.33 -0.20
C ILE A 44 7.68 -3.41 -1.25
N ALA A 45 8.07 -3.14 -2.49
CA ALA A 45 7.97 -4.12 -3.56
C ALA A 45 8.77 -5.38 -3.24
N ALA A 46 10.02 -5.20 -2.79
CA ALA A 46 10.89 -6.32 -2.46
C ALA A 46 10.32 -7.15 -1.31
N GLN A 47 9.85 -6.49 -0.25
CA GLN A 47 9.36 -7.19 0.93
C GLN A 47 7.98 -7.79 0.75
N SER A 48 7.17 -7.22 -0.12
CA SER A 48 5.84 -7.78 -0.42
C SER A 48 5.87 -8.82 -1.53
N GLY A 49 7.02 -9.01 -2.19
CA GLY A 49 7.15 -9.96 -3.28
C GLY A 49 6.52 -9.49 -4.57
N THR A 50 6.50 -8.17 -4.80
CA THR A 50 5.90 -7.58 -5.98
C THR A 50 6.90 -6.67 -6.69
N SER A 51 6.45 -5.83 -7.62
CA SER A 51 7.30 -4.88 -8.33
C SER A 51 6.96 -3.45 -7.94
N SER A 52 7.89 -2.53 -8.19
CA SER A 52 7.66 -1.10 -7.95
C SER A 52 6.44 -0.60 -8.72
N ALA A 53 6.25 -1.09 -9.95
CA ALA A 53 5.08 -0.71 -10.75
C ALA A 53 3.78 -1.14 -10.07
N THR A 54 3.76 -2.33 -9.46
CA THR A 54 2.60 -2.82 -8.73
C THR A 54 2.30 -1.94 -7.52
N VAL A 55 3.33 -1.57 -6.76
CA VAL A 55 3.16 -0.68 -5.59
C VAL A 55 2.60 0.67 -6.03
N SER A 56 3.14 1.25 -7.09
CA SER A 56 2.67 2.54 -7.59
C SER A 56 1.20 2.48 -8.03
N ARG A 57 0.82 1.41 -8.74
CA ARG A 57 -0.57 1.23 -9.15
C ARG A 57 -1.49 1.04 -7.95
N PHE A 58 -1.04 0.30 -6.95
CA PHE A 58 -1.80 0.09 -5.73
C PHE A 58 -2.09 1.42 -5.04
N VAL A 59 -1.08 2.25 -4.88
CA VAL A 59 -1.22 3.56 -4.21
C VAL A 59 -2.29 4.41 -4.91
N ARG A 60 -2.25 4.46 -6.25
CA ARG A 60 -3.24 5.21 -7.01
C ARG A 60 -4.63 4.62 -6.89
N ARG A 61 -4.73 3.31 -6.86
CA ARG A 61 -6.02 2.64 -6.80
C ARG A 61 -6.74 2.90 -5.47
N VAL A 62 -5.99 3.08 -4.39
CA VAL A 62 -6.60 3.42 -3.10
C VAL A 62 -6.80 4.92 -2.91
N GLY A 63 -6.54 5.73 -3.93
CA GLY A 63 -6.89 7.15 -3.91
C GLY A 63 -5.77 8.11 -3.59
N TYR A 64 -4.52 7.67 -3.65
CA TYR A 64 -3.37 8.53 -3.41
C TYR A 64 -2.60 8.76 -4.71
N ASP A 65 -2.06 9.96 -4.88
CA ASP A 65 -1.31 10.28 -6.10
C ASP A 65 0.04 9.60 -6.15
N ARG A 66 0.65 9.39 -4.99
CA ARG A 66 1.95 8.74 -4.89
C ARG A 66 2.12 8.17 -3.49
N PHE A 67 3.12 7.31 -3.36
CA PHE A 67 3.37 6.61 -2.10
C PHE A 67 3.54 7.55 -0.90
N THR A 68 4.20 8.66 -1.08
CA THR A 68 4.45 9.60 0.02
C THR A 68 3.17 10.22 0.58
N ASP A 69 2.05 10.08 -0.13
CA ASP A 69 0.77 10.61 0.33
C ASP A 69 0.04 9.65 1.28
N LEU A 70 0.53 8.44 1.44
CA LEU A 70 -0.05 7.47 2.36
C LEU A 70 0.03 7.91 3.83
#